data_2871eb13ce9162dbee91623f18edfebe
#
_entry.id   2871eb13ce9162dbee91623f18edfebe
#
_cell.length_a   1.000
_cell.length_b   1.000
_cell.length_c   1.000
_cell.angle_alpha   90.00
_cell.angle_beta   90.00
_cell.angle_gamma   90.00
#
_symmetry.space_group_name_H-M   'P 1'
#
loop_
_entity.id
_entity.type
_entity.pdbx_description
1 polymer ?
#
loop_
_entity_poly.entity_id
_entity_poly.type
_entity_poly.pdbx_seq_one_letter_code
_entity_poly.pdbx_strand_id
1 'polypeptide(L)'
;MIMNNIPLFLSPVFQERIWGGNRLREQFGYDIPSERTGECWAISAHPNGQTIVTNEPFRGKTLGVLWEQHPELFGHFPADRFPLLTKILDANADLSVQVHPNDEYARTYEHGELGKTECWYIIDCKDGAELIYGHYAKTKEELRQMMEEGRWHDLLRKVPIRPGDFFYVPSGTVHALCEGTLVLETQQNSDTTYRIYDYDRIDEKGNKRELHLAKAIDVVVVPHVDVHYEPYVIQTTGTRITTFVENEYFTVQKWDIEREWHVKQVDHFLLVSVLEGEGDLHTSQRTYRVRKGDHFILPHSLDSFTVSGNLRCIVSSPSWPK
;
A
#
# COMPACT_ATOMS: atom_id res chain seq x y z
N MET A 1 -14.30 23.51 21.75
CA MET A 1 -12.89 23.20 21.45
C MET A 1 -12.88 22.34 20.20
N ILE A 2 -12.28 22.81 19.12
CA ILE A 2 -12.26 22.10 17.83
C ILE A 2 -11.33 20.90 18.00
N MET A 3 -11.90 19.71 18.25
CA MET A 3 -11.15 18.45 18.41
C MET A 3 -10.59 17.90 17.09
N ASN A 4 -10.81 18.59 15.98
CA ASN A 4 -10.64 18.05 14.63
C ASN A 4 -9.30 18.40 13.96
N ASN A 5 -8.46 19.25 14.56
CA ASN A 5 -7.21 19.76 13.96
C ASN A 5 -5.97 19.07 14.54
N ILE A 6 -6.02 17.76 14.70
CA ILE A 6 -4.89 16.98 15.21
C ILE A 6 -4.59 15.80 14.26
N PRO A 7 -3.32 15.45 14.05
CA PRO A 7 -2.96 14.22 13.34
C PRO A 7 -3.40 12.99 14.14
N LEU A 8 -3.78 11.93 13.43
CA LEU A 8 -4.15 10.64 14.02
C LEU A 8 -2.97 9.68 13.88
N PHE A 9 -2.19 9.51 14.95
CA PHE A 9 -1.09 8.54 14.97
C PHE A 9 -1.63 7.12 15.15
N LEU A 10 -1.10 6.19 14.36
CA LEU A 10 -1.64 4.83 14.29
C LEU A 10 -0.63 3.79 14.75
N SER A 11 -1.12 2.80 15.48
CA SER A 11 -0.38 1.57 15.76
C SER A 11 -0.67 0.58 14.66
N PRO A 12 0.36 0.09 13.92
CA PRO A 12 0.16 -0.88 12.85
C PRO A 12 -0.31 -2.24 13.36
N VAL A 13 -0.88 -3.03 12.44
CA VAL A 13 -1.24 -4.43 12.66
C VAL A 13 -0.30 -5.32 11.85
N PHE A 14 0.23 -6.37 12.48
CA PHE A 14 1.18 -7.27 11.82
C PHE A 14 0.50 -8.58 11.42
N GLN A 15 0.88 -9.11 10.25
CA GLN A 15 0.36 -10.36 9.70
C GLN A 15 1.51 -11.31 9.43
N GLU A 16 1.44 -12.51 10.01
CA GLU A 16 2.37 -13.59 9.68
C GLU A 16 2.03 -14.17 8.30
N ARG A 17 3.08 -14.44 7.52
CA ARG A 17 2.97 -15.01 6.18
C ARG A 17 4.05 -16.07 5.98
N ILE A 18 3.76 -17.10 5.19
CA ILE A 18 4.74 -18.16 4.90
C ILE A 18 6.00 -17.66 4.18
N TRP A 19 5.93 -16.48 3.59
CA TRP A 19 7.01 -15.79 2.89
C TRP A 19 7.59 -14.62 3.68
N GLY A 20 7.05 -14.33 4.88
CA GLY A 20 7.48 -13.23 5.72
C GLY A 20 8.86 -13.41 6.34
N GLY A 21 9.42 -12.31 6.83
CA GLY A 21 10.72 -12.21 7.44
C GLY A 21 10.75 -11.38 8.71
N ASN A 22 11.89 -10.79 9.01
CA ASN A 22 12.13 -9.99 10.20
C ASN A 22 12.59 -8.55 9.90
N ARG A 23 12.66 -8.15 8.62
CA ARG A 23 13.15 -6.82 8.22
C ARG A 23 12.27 -5.68 8.75
N LEU A 24 10.99 -5.94 9.03
CA LEU A 24 10.11 -4.99 9.70
C LEU A 24 10.65 -4.61 11.09
N ARG A 25 11.21 -5.55 11.83
CA ARG A 25 11.91 -5.28 13.09
C ARG A 25 13.27 -4.61 12.84
N GLU A 26 14.07 -5.16 11.95
CA GLU A 26 15.43 -4.69 11.69
C GLU A 26 15.48 -3.28 11.13
N GLN A 27 14.57 -2.97 10.19
CA GLN A 27 14.57 -1.70 9.48
C GLN A 27 13.76 -0.61 10.20
N PHE A 28 12.67 -0.96 10.89
CA PHE A 28 11.75 0.00 11.49
C PHE A 28 11.69 -0.08 13.03
N GLY A 29 12.31 -1.09 13.65
CA GLY A 29 12.27 -1.29 15.09
C GLY A 29 10.92 -1.75 15.62
N TYR A 30 10.05 -2.31 14.77
CA TYR A 30 8.75 -2.78 15.20
C TYR A 30 8.83 -4.02 16.08
N ASP A 31 7.94 -4.10 17.06
CA ASP A 31 7.73 -5.31 17.87
C ASP A 31 6.82 -6.28 17.09
N ILE A 32 7.44 -7.05 16.19
CA ILE A 32 6.73 -8.01 15.34
C ILE A 32 6.47 -9.32 16.08
N PRO A 33 5.35 -10.02 15.80
CA PRO A 33 4.96 -11.24 16.52
C PRO A 33 5.90 -12.43 16.29
N SER A 34 6.56 -12.52 15.13
CA SER A 34 7.51 -13.60 14.83
C SER A 34 8.47 -13.25 13.71
N GLU A 35 9.46 -14.12 13.47
CA GLU A 35 10.42 -14.05 12.36
C GLU A 35 9.78 -14.34 10.98
N ARG A 36 8.46 -14.55 10.93
CA ARG A 36 7.68 -14.76 9.70
C ARG A 36 6.62 -13.66 9.52
N THR A 37 6.92 -12.46 9.98
CA THR A 37 6.01 -11.33 9.81
C THR A 37 6.19 -10.75 8.41
N GLY A 38 5.26 -11.05 7.51
CA GLY A 38 5.34 -10.61 6.12
C GLY A 38 4.72 -9.24 5.86
N GLU A 39 3.71 -8.83 6.65
CA GLU A 39 3.00 -7.59 6.41
C GLU A 39 2.86 -6.74 7.67
N CYS A 40 3.11 -5.45 7.53
CA CYS A 40 2.75 -4.40 8.46
C CYS A 40 1.60 -3.60 7.82
N TRP A 41 0.38 -3.77 8.30
CA TRP A 41 -0.76 -2.95 7.91
C TRP A 41 -0.64 -1.62 8.66
N ALA A 42 -0.03 -0.68 7.99
CA ALA A 42 0.40 0.58 8.56
C ALA A 42 -0.76 1.56 8.79
N ILE A 43 -1.67 1.66 7.81
CA ILE A 43 -2.90 2.48 7.87
C ILE A 43 -4.02 1.63 7.29
N SER A 44 -4.93 1.15 8.16
CA SER A 44 -5.96 0.20 7.78
C SER A 44 -7.24 0.37 8.59
N ALA A 45 -8.36 0.44 7.89
CA ALA A 45 -9.70 0.26 8.45
C ALA A 45 -10.35 -1.06 7.96
N HIS A 46 -9.57 -1.95 7.34
CA HIS A 46 -10.08 -3.22 6.83
C HIS A 46 -10.45 -4.18 7.98
N PRO A 47 -11.59 -4.90 7.91
CA PRO A 47 -12.05 -5.78 8.99
C PRO A 47 -11.02 -6.83 9.43
N ASN A 48 -10.18 -7.31 8.50
CA ASN A 48 -9.14 -8.30 8.77
C ASN A 48 -7.94 -7.77 9.59
N GLY A 49 -7.86 -6.44 9.81
CA GLY A 49 -6.78 -5.83 10.58
C GLY A 49 -6.90 -4.32 10.63
N GLN A 50 -7.55 -3.78 11.66
CA GLN A 50 -7.72 -2.34 11.83
C GLN A 50 -6.62 -1.74 12.68
N THR A 51 -6.02 -0.65 12.23
CA THR A 51 -5.08 0.15 13.02
C THR A 51 -5.80 0.93 14.11
N ILE A 52 -5.10 1.15 15.23
CA ILE A 52 -5.63 1.81 16.42
C ILE A 52 -4.95 3.16 16.59
N VAL A 53 -5.74 4.20 16.88
CA VAL A 53 -5.22 5.53 17.18
C VAL A 53 -4.51 5.54 18.54
N THR A 54 -3.31 6.11 18.59
CA THR A 54 -2.46 6.11 19.78
C THR A 54 -2.47 7.41 20.58
N ASN A 55 -3.02 8.50 20.01
CA ASN A 55 -3.04 9.83 20.65
C ASN A 55 -4.45 10.30 20.98
N GLU A 56 -4.54 11.16 22.01
CA GLU A 56 -5.79 11.81 22.39
C GLU A 56 -6.28 12.79 21.32
N PRO A 57 -7.60 12.99 21.19
CA PRO A 57 -8.66 12.45 22.04
C PRO A 57 -9.21 11.08 21.57
N PHE A 58 -8.65 10.50 20.50
CA PHE A 58 -9.17 9.29 19.89
C PHE A 58 -8.39 8.01 20.27
N ARG A 59 -7.52 8.09 21.25
CA ARG A 59 -6.71 6.95 21.71
C ARG A 59 -7.55 5.70 21.95
N GLY A 60 -7.11 4.57 21.38
CA GLY A 60 -7.76 3.28 21.53
C GLY A 60 -8.92 3.01 20.57
N LYS A 61 -9.37 4.00 19.80
CA LYS A 61 -10.36 3.78 18.74
C LYS A 61 -9.66 3.21 17.48
N THR A 62 -10.36 2.30 16.80
CA THR A 62 -9.91 1.80 15.50
C THR A 62 -10.21 2.82 14.40
N LEU A 63 -9.45 2.76 13.29
CA LEU A 63 -9.67 3.67 12.18
C LEU A 63 -11.06 3.52 11.56
N GLY A 64 -11.61 2.30 11.49
CA GLY A 64 -12.98 2.07 11.01
C GLY A 64 -14.04 2.74 11.88
N VAL A 65 -13.89 2.69 13.21
CA VAL A 65 -14.78 3.41 14.13
C VAL A 65 -14.72 4.93 13.91
N LEU A 66 -13.53 5.47 13.65
CA LEU A 66 -13.42 6.90 13.34
C LEU A 66 -14.06 7.24 12.00
N TRP A 67 -13.89 6.40 10.99
CA TRP A 67 -14.54 6.57 9.69
C TRP A 67 -16.06 6.70 9.80
N GLU A 68 -16.67 5.83 10.59
CA GLU A 68 -18.13 5.79 10.79
C GLU A 68 -18.64 6.93 11.68
N GLN A 69 -17.92 7.23 12.78
CA GLN A 69 -18.42 8.14 13.84
C GLN A 69 -17.92 9.59 13.70
N HIS A 70 -16.86 9.82 12.93
CA HIS A 70 -16.19 11.11 12.77
C HIS A 70 -15.89 11.42 11.29
N PRO A 71 -16.92 11.40 10.40
CA PRO A 71 -16.71 11.63 8.96
C PRO A 71 -16.12 13.02 8.66
N GLU A 72 -16.30 13.98 9.56
CA GLU A 72 -15.69 15.31 9.45
C GLU A 72 -14.15 15.29 9.43
N LEU A 73 -13.50 14.29 10.04
CA LEU A 73 -12.05 14.11 9.97
C LEU A 73 -11.58 13.78 8.55
N PHE A 74 -12.45 13.19 7.77
CA PHE A 74 -12.19 12.73 6.42
C PHE A 74 -12.87 13.60 5.34
N GLY A 75 -13.40 14.78 5.72
CA GLY A 75 -14.06 15.71 4.83
C GLY A 75 -15.39 15.19 4.28
N HIS A 76 -16.08 14.30 5.01
CA HIS A 76 -17.28 13.62 4.55
C HIS A 76 -17.08 12.92 3.20
N PHE A 77 -15.93 12.27 3.03
CA PHE A 77 -15.58 11.55 1.80
C PHE A 77 -16.72 10.58 1.42
N PRO A 78 -17.21 10.61 0.16
CA PRO A 78 -18.44 9.93 -0.25
C PRO A 78 -18.20 8.44 -0.54
N ALA A 79 -17.84 7.65 0.46
CA ALA A 79 -17.69 6.20 0.37
C ALA A 79 -18.21 5.51 1.62
N ASP A 80 -18.81 4.34 1.46
CA ASP A 80 -19.38 3.54 2.55
C ASP A 80 -18.30 2.98 3.49
N ARG A 81 -17.08 2.81 3.00
CA ARG A 81 -15.94 2.29 3.76
C ARG A 81 -14.68 3.12 3.50
N PHE A 82 -13.74 3.07 4.43
CA PHE A 82 -12.45 3.73 4.28
C PHE A 82 -11.78 3.29 2.98
N PRO A 83 -11.33 4.23 2.12
CA PRO A 83 -11.04 3.90 0.71
C PRO A 83 -9.72 3.19 0.47
N LEU A 84 -8.71 3.41 1.31
CA LEU A 84 -7.34 2.96 1.08
C LEU A 84 -6.81 2.04 2.18
N LEU A 85 -5.82 1.26 1.84
CA LEU A 85 -5.03 0.46 2.76
C LEU A 85 -3.54 0.65 2.43
N THR A 86 -2.74 1.00 3.43
CA THR A 86 -1.29 1.14 3.28
C THR A 86 -0.59 0.05 4.08
N LYS A 87 0.33 -0.65 3.43
CA LYS A 87 1.11 -1.74 4.04
C LYS A 87 2.61 -1.55 3.81
N ILE A 88 3.42 -2.15 4.67
CA ILE A 88 4.81 -2.47 4.34
C ILE A 88 4.92 -3.99 4.26
N LEU A 89 5.48 -4.49 3.16
CA LEU A 89 5.61 -5.91 2.87
C LEU A 89 7.09 -6.31 2.90
N ASP A 90 7.43 -7.32 3.70
CA ASP A 90 8.75 -7.93 3.78
C ASP A 90 8.74 -9.30 3.10
N ALA A 91 9.13 -9.32 1.83
CA ALA A 91 9.23 -10.52 1.03
C ALA A 91 10.56 -11.26 1.30
N ASN A 92 10.63 -12.01 2.38
CA ASN A 92 11.80 -12.88 2.69
C ASN A 92 11.86 -14.12 1.78
N ALA A 93 10.76 -14.47 1.14
CA ALA A 93 10.66 -15.42 0.03
C ALA A 93 9.65 -14.90 -1.01
N ASP A 94 9.62 -15.50 -2.19
CA ASP A 94 8.70 -15.09 -3.24
C ASP A 94 7.22 -15.14 -2.78
N LEU A 95 6.46 -14.08 -3.01
CA LEU A 95 5.01 -14.11 -2.87
C LEU A 95 4.39 -14.96 -3.98
N SER A 96 3.18 -15.46 -3.77
CA SER A 96 2.45 -16.11 -4.86
C SER A 96 2.25 -15.17 -6.04
N VAL A 97 2.32 -15.69 -7.25
CA VAL A 97 1.88 -14.95 -8.44
C VAL A 97 0.37 -14.81 -8.36
N GLN A 98 -0.10 -13.58 -8.53
CA GLN A 98 -1.50 -13.21 -8.28
C GLN A 98 -2.01 -12.14 -9.23
N VAL A 99 -3.31 -11.97 -9.23
CA VAL A 99 -4.02 -10.88 -9.90
C VAL A 99 -5.19 -10.43 -9.03
N HIS A 100 -5.59 -9.18 -9.17
CA HIS A 100 -6.71 -8.60 -8.43
C HIS A 100 -7.85 -8.18 -9.37
N PRO A 101 -9.12 -8.32 -8.94
CA PRO A 101 -10.26 -7.85 -9.70
C PRO A 101 -10.39 -6.33 -9.67
N ASN A 102 -11.13 -5.77 -10.62
CA ASN A 102 -11.64 -4.38 -10.54
C ASN A 102 -12.89 -4.32 -9.65
N ASP A 103 -13.38 -3.09 -9.41
CA ASP A 103 -14.55 -2.84 -8.54
C ASP A 103 -15.83 -3.54 -9.03
N GLU A 104 -16.07 -3.58 -10.34
CA GLU A 104 -17.26 -4.21 -10.92
C GLU A 104 -17.27 -5.71 -10.65
N TYR A 105 -16.16 -6.39 -10.93
CA TYR A 105 -16.02 -7.83 -10.70
C TYR A 105 -16.06 -8.17 -9.21
N ALA A 106 -15.33 -7.41 -8.38
CA ALA A 106 -15.31 -7.65 -6.93
C ALA A 106 -16.69 -7.44 -6.30
N ARG A 107 -17.41 -6.38 -6.69
CA ARG A 107 -18.77 -6.14 -6.22
C ARG A 107 -19.71 -7.29 -6.56
N THR A 108 -19.56 -7.88 -7.74
CA THR A 108 -20.44 -8.94 -8.23
C THR A 108 -20.12 -10.30 -7.62
N TYR A 109 -18.83 -10.66 -7.53
CA TYR A 109 -18.39 -12.02 -7.19
C TYR A 109 -17.74 -12.17 -5.82
N GLU A 110 -17.45 -11.04 -5.13
CA GLU A 110 -16.81 -11.01 -3.80
C GLU A 110 -17.66 -10.25 -2.76
N HIS A 111 -18.97 -10.50 -2.78
CA HIS A 111 -19.93 -10.02 -1.77
C HIS A 111 -19.90 -8.49 -1.53
N GLY A 112 -19.69 -7.72 -2.59
CA GLY A 112 -19.65 -6.26 -2.52
C GLY A 112 -18.28 -5.68 -2.10
N GLU A 113 -17.21 -6.47 -2.17
CA GLU A 113 -15.85 -5.97 -1.94
C GLU A 113 -15.43 -4.93 -3.01
N LEU A 114 -14.43 -4.12 -2.65
CA LEU A 114 -13.76 -3.25 -3.60
C LEU A 114 -12.83 -4.07 -4.50
N GLY A 115 -12.56 -3.56 -5.68
CA GLY A 115 -11.43 -3.98 -6.48
C GLY A 115 -10.10 -3.70 -5.75
N LYS A 116 -9.00 -4.14 -6.33
CA LYS A 116 -7.69 -3.93 -5.72
C LYS A 116 -6.69 -3.44 -6.77
N THR A 117 -6.79 -2.16 -7.06
CA THR A 117 -5.71 -1.42 -7.72
C THR A 117 -4.74 -0.96 -6.67
N GLU A 118 -3.43 -1.13 -6.93
CA GLU A 118 -2.37 -0.87 -5.98
C GLU A 118 -1.14 -0.23 -6.63
N CYS A 119 -0.21 0.19 -5.83
CA CYS A 119 1.12 0.61 -6.25
C CYS A 119 2.16 0.26 -5.20
N TRP A 120 3.41 0.12 -5.63
CA TRP A 120 4.55 -0.20 -4.79
C TRP A 120 5.65 0.84 -4.90
N TYR A 121 6.10 1.32 -3.76
CA TYR A 121 7.36 2.04 -3.64
C TYR A 121 8.41 1.08 -3.06
N ILE A 122 9.49 0.82 -3.79
CA ILE A 122 10.56 -0.07 -3.35
C ILE A 122 11.38 0.64 -2.28
N ILE A 123 11.20 0.23 -1.02
CA ILE A 123 11.96 0.79 0.12
C ILE A 123 13.39 0.29 0.06
N ASP A 124 13.53 -1.03 -0.14
CA ASP A 124 14.83 -1.69 -0.20
C ASP A 124 14.70 -3.03 -0.93
N CYS A 125 15.78 -3.53 -1.51
CA CYS A 125 15.82 -4.84 -2.12
C CYS A 125 17.26 -5.39 -2.15
N LYS A 126 17.40 -6.73 -2.28
CA LYS A 126 18.69 -7.36 -2.48
C LYS A 126 19.25 -7.02 -3.87
N ASP A 127 20.58 -7.13 -4.03
CA ASP A 127 21.24 -6.96 -5.33
C ASP A 127 20.66 -7.94 -6.37
N GLY A 128 20.31 -7.43 -7.55
CA GLY A 128 19.73 -8.21 -8.63
C GLY A 128 18.28 -8.67 -8.39
N ALA A 129 17.57 -8.04 -7.43
CA ALA A 129 16.17 -8.33 -7.18
C ALA A 129 15.29 -8.02 -8.40
N GLU A 130 14.24 -8.80 -8.56
CA GLU A 130 13.25 -8.69 -9.62
C GLU A 130 11.84 -8.71 -9.04
N LEU A 131 10.88 -8.26 -9.82
CA LEU A 131 9.45 -8.48 -9.61
C LEU A 131 8.88 -9.31 -10.75
N ILE A 132 7.80 -10.05 -10.50
CA ILE A 132 6.92 -10.48 -11.57
C ILE A 132 5.95 -9.34 -11.83
N TYR A 133 5.93 -8.82 -13.08
CA TYR A 133 5.07 -7.72 -13.48
C TYR A 133 4.61 -7.90 -14.92
N GLY A 134 3.41 -8.49 -15.09
CA GLY A 134 2.82 -8.85 -16.36
C GLY A 134 3.14 -10.26 -16.83
N HIS A 135 2.75 -10.55 -18.06
CA HIS A 135 2.86 -11.85 -18.70
C HIS A 135 3.06 -11.71 -20.22
N TYR A 136 3.48 -12.78 -20.88
CA TYR A 136 3.74 -12.79 -22.33
C TYR A 136 2.62 -13.36 -23.19
N ALA A 137 1.57 -13.95 -22.61
CA ALA A 137 0.42 -14.49 -23.36
C ALA A 137 -0.29 -13.39 -24.17
N LYS A 138 -0.69 -13.74 -25.39
CA LYS A 138 -1.33 -12.82 -26.35
C LYS A 138 -2.85 -12.93 -26.36
N THR A 139 -3.38 -14.11 -25.95
CA THR A 139 -4.83 -14.36 -25.84
C THR A 139 -5.15 -15.03 -24.52
N LYS A 140 -6.42 -15.00 -24.11
CA LYS A 140 -6.86 -15.71 -22.89
C LYS A 140 -6.72 -17.23 -23.02
N GLU A 141 -6.85 -17.76 -24.21
CA GLU A 141 -6.66 -19.19 -24.51
C GLU A 141 -5.19 -19.58 -24.31
N GLU A 142 -4.26 -18.78 -24.84
CA GLU A 142 -2.81 -18.98 -24.63
C GLU A 142 -2.45 -18.87 -23.16
N LEU A 143 -2.97 -17.83 -22.44
CA LEU A 143 -2.78 -17.69 -21.01
C LEU A 143 -3.21 -18.94 -20.26
N ARG A 144 -4.44 -19.43 -20.52
CA ARG A 144 -4.99 -20.64 -19.90
C ARG A 144 -4.12 -21.85 -20.18
N GLN A 145 -3.76 -22.08 -21.45
CA GLN A 145 -2.93 -23.20 -21.85
C GLN A 145 -1.58 -23.20 -21.14
N MET A 146 -0.89 -22.05 -21.10
CA MET A 146 0.41 -21.92 -20.44
C MET A 146 0.31 -22.18 -18.92
N MET A 147 -0.78 -21.75 -18.28
CA MET A 147 -1.04 -22.03 -16.87
C MET A 147 -1.29 -23.51 -16.60
N GLU A 148 -2.12 -24.17 -17.42
CA GLU A 148 -2.44 -25.60 -17.32
C GLU A 148 -1.21 -26.50 -17.58
N GLU A 149 -0.34 -26.09 -18.50
CA GLU A 149 0.92 -26.77 -18.81
C GLU A 149 2.05 -26.46 -17.80
N GLY A 150 1.84 -25.55 -16.85
CA GLY A 150 2.85 -25.12 -15.87
C GLY A 150 4.04 -24.37 -16.47
N ARG A 151 3.85 -23.71 -17.60
CA ARG A 151 4.90 -22.99 -18.35
C ARG A 151 5.18 -21.62 -17.75
N TRP A 152 5.38 -21.56 -16.44
CA TRP A 152 5.53 -20.33 -15.69
C TRP A 152 6.72 -19.48 -16.15
N HIS A 153 7.84 -20.11 -16.49
CA HIS A 153 9.03 -19.41 -16.98
C HIS A 153 8.77 -18.66 -18.31
N ASP A 154 7.99 -19.24 -19.21
CA ASP A 154 7.66 -18.63 -20.50
C ASP A 154 6.51 -17.62 -20.37
N LEU A 155 5.65 -17.81 -19.37
CA LEU A 155 4.47 -16.98 -19.15
C LEU A 155 4.80 -15.67 -18.42
N LEU A 156 5.58 -15.76 -17.33
CA LEU A 156 5.72 -14.66 -16.37
C LEU A 156 6.83 -13.70 -16.76
N ARG A 157 6.52 -12.42 -16.80
CA ARG A 157 7.47 -11.35 -17.10
C ARG A 157 8.15 -10.90 -15.83
N LYS A 158 9.49 -10.98 -15.81
CA LYS A 158 10.32 -10.47 -14.73
C LYS A 158 10.89 -9.11 -15.07
N VAL A 159 10.89 -8.22 -14.08
CA VAL A 159 11.36 -6.84 -14.20
C VAL A 159 12.37 -6.58 -13.09
N PRO A 160 13.61 -6.16 -13.42
CA PRO A 160 14.61 -5.81 -12.40
C PRO A 160 14.17 -4.56 -11.64
N ILE A 161 14.53 -4.51 -10.35
CA ILE A 161 14.19 -3.41 -9.44
C ILE A 161 15.38 -2.93 -8.64
N ARG A 162 15.24 -1.71 -8.12
CA ARG A 162 16.17 -1.09 -7.16
C ARG A 162 15.42 -0.21 -6.15
N PRO A 163 16.02 0.09 -5.00
CA PRO A 163 15.43 1.02 -4.04
C PRO A 163 15.09 2.37 -4.67
N GLY A 164 13.89 2.87 -4.40
CA GLY A 164 13.35 4.11 -4.94
C GLY A 164 12.49 3.97 -6.19
N ASP A 165 12.46 2.80 -6.82
CA ASP A 165 11.56 2.53 -7.95
C ASP A 165 10.09 2.54 -7.49
N PHE A 166 9.21 2.91 -8.41
CA PHE A 166 7.77 2.95 -8.20
C PHE A 166 7.05 2.15 -9.30
N PHE A 167 6.10 1.31 -8.90
CA PHE A 167 5.29 0.50 -9.80
C PHE A 167 3.82 0.74 -9.52
N TYR A 168 3.07 1.12 -10.55
CA TYR A 168 1.62 1.14 -10.51
C TYR A 168 1.07 -0.20 -11.00
N VAL A 169 0.25 -0.84 -10.21
CA VAL A 169 -0.30 -2.20 -10.46
C VAL A 169 -1.82 -2.09 -10.57
N PRO A 170 -2.37 -1.77 -11.74
CA PRO A 170 -3.81 -1.75 -11.92
C PRO A 170 -4.41 -3.15 -11.76
N SER A 171 -5.66 -3.22 -11.35
CA SER A 171 -6.44 -4.46 -11.36
C SER A 171 -6.33 -5.17 -12.72
N GLY A 172 -6.28 -6.50 -12.71
CA GLY A 172 -6.06 -7.31 -13.91
C GLY A 172 -4.59 -7.53 -14.29
N THR A 173 -3.64 -6.89 -13.61
CA THR A 173 -2.21 -7.11 -13.82
C THR A 173 -1.74 -8.35 -13.06
N VAL A 174 -1.09 -9.29 -13.75
CA VAL A 174 -0.39 -10.43 -13.11
C VAL A 174 0.88 -9.92 -12.46
N HIS A 175 1.08 -10.19 -11.17
CA HIS A 175 2.23 -9.65 -10.43
C HIS A 175 2.63 -10.53 -9.25
N ALA A 176 3.87 -10.35 -8.77
CA ALA A 176 4.35 -10.84 -7.48
C ALA A 176 5.58 -10.07 -7.03
N LEU A 177 5.71 -9.84 -5.72
CA LEU A 177 6.96 -9.48 -5.09
C LEU A 177 7.85 -10.72 -4.99
N CYS A 178 9.10 -10.60 -5.42
CA CYS A 178 10.07 -11.67 -5.29
C CYS A 178 10.93 -11.51 -4.03
N GLU A 179 11.59 -12.59 -3.65
CA GLU A 179 12.46 -12.68 -2.47
C GLU A 179 13.47 -11.54 -2.37
N GLY A 180 13.62 -11.01 -1.17
CA GLY A 180 14.56 -9.94 -0.84
C GLY A 180 14.03 -8.54 -1.10
N THR A 181 12.73 -8.38 -1.34
CA THR A 181 12.08 -7.09 -1.59
C THR A 181 11.40 -6.57 -0.33
N LEU A 182 11.53 -5.28 -0.05
CA LEU A 182 10.82 -4.56 0.99
C LEU A 182 10.11 -3.37 0.34
N VAL A 183 8.78 -3.34 0.40
CA VAL A 183 7.98 -2.31 -0.28
C VAL A 183 6.99 -1.64 0.65
N LEU A 184 6.67 -0.37 0.36
CA LEU A 184 5.42 0.24 0.81
C LEU A 184 4.38 0.08 -0.30
N GLU A 185 3.26 -0.53 0.02
CA GLU A 185 2.11 -0.71 -0.83
C GLU A 185 1.00 0.26 -0.44
N THR A 186 0.49 1.02 -1.40
CA THR A 186 -0.78 1.74 -1.27
C THR A 186 -1.78 1.12 -2.22
N GLN A 187 -2.97 0.76 -1.72
CA GLN A 187 -4.00 0.03 -2.46
C GLN A 187 -5.41 0.51 -2.10
N GLN A 188 -6.40 0.18 -2.93
CA GLN A 188 -7.78 0.22 -2.51
C GLN A 188 -7.97 -0.68 -1.27
N ASN A 189 -8.92 -0.34 -0.40
CA ASN A 189 -9.15 -1.07 0.85
C ASN A 189 -9.83 -2.42 0.62
N SER A 190 -9.08 -3.36 0.04
CA SER A 190 -9.49 -4.73 -0.31
C SER A 190 -8.40 -5.73 0.05
N ASP A 191 -8.80 -6.94 0.43
CA ASP A 191 -7.88 -8.07 0.67
C ASP A 191 -8.10 -9.22 -0.33
N THR A 192 -8.86 -8.94 -1.41
CA THR A 192 -9.18 -9.92 -2.44
C THR A 192 -7.98 -10.23 -3.31
N THR A 193 -7.60 -11.52 -3.36
CA THR A 193 -6.45 -11.98 -4.13
C THR A 193 -6.77 -13.27 -4.87
N TYR A 194 -6.58 -13.27 -6.19
CA TYR A 194 -6.66 -14.49 -7.01
C TYR A 194 -5.27 -15.03 -7.25
N ARG A 195 -4.94 -16.09 -6.53
CA ARG A 195 -3.63 -16.77 -6.62
C ARG A 195 -3.59 -17.63 -7.86
N ILE A 196 -2.56 -17.40 -8.69
CA ILE A 196 -2.33 -18.09 -9.96
C ILE A 196 -1.31 -19.22 -9.78
N TYR A 197 -0.21 -18.91 -9.09
CA TYR A 197 0.89 -19.86 -8.87
C TYR A 197 1.53 -19.62 -7.51
N ASP A 198 1.85 -20.69 -6.79
CA ASP A 198 2.43 -20.63 -5.47
C ASP A 198 3.67 -21.52 -5.29
N TYR A 199 4.39 -21.79 -6.37
CA TYR A 199 5.63 -22.59 -6.36
C TYR A 199 5.46 -23.98 -5.75
N ASP A 200 4.26 -24.55 -5.79
CA ASP A 200 3.90 -25.82 -5.15
C ASP A 200 4.19 -25.88 -3.64
N ARG A 201 4.32 -24.74 -2.98
CA ARG A 201 4.60 -24.64 -1.53
C ARG A 201 3.51 -25.31 -0.72
N ILE A 202 3.95 -25.93 0.37
CA ILE A 202 3.08 -26.52 1.38
C ILE A 202 3.25 -25.80 2.72
N ASP A 203 2.19 -25.73 3.50
CA ASP A 203 2.22 -25.26 4.87
C ASP A 203 2.83 -26.34 5.82
N GLU A 204 2.94 -26.03 7.10
CA GLU A 204 3.45 -26.94 8.12
C GLU A 204 2.60 -28.22 8.29
N LYS A 205 1.36 -28.20 7.79
CA LYS A 205 0.42 -29.33 7.82
C LYS A 205 0.43 -30.14 6.51
N GLY A 206 1.29 -29.76 5.56
CA GLY A 206 1.40 -30.40 4.24
C GLY A 206 0.35 -29.97 3.23
N ASN A 207 -0.42 -28.90 3.47
CA ASN A 207 -1.45 -28.42 2.56
C ASN A 207 -0.89 -27.36 1.61
N LYS A 208 -1.28 -27.42 0.33
CA LYS A 208 -1.06 -26.32 -0.62
C LYS A 208 -2.11 -25.23 -0.40
N ARG A 209 -1.73 -23.97 -0.63
CA ARG A 209 -2.69 -22.86 -0.67
C ARG A 209 -3.58 -23.00 -1.92
N GLU A 210 -4.83 -22.62 -1.79
CA GLU A 210 -5.79 -22.64 -2.89
C GLU A 210 -5.34 -21.73 -4.05
N LEU A 211 -5.50 -22.20 -5.28
CA LEU A 211 -5.34 -21.45 -6.51
C LEU A 211 -6.71 -21.06 -7.07
N HIS A 212 -6.81 -19.84 -7.59
CA HIS A 212 -8.08 -19.26 -8.05
C HIS A 212 -8.07 -19.08 -9.58
N LEU A 213 -7.64 -20.12 -10.33
CA LEU A 213 -7.33 -20.01 -11.75
C LEU A 213 -8.50 -19.51 -12.61
N ALA A 214 -9.71 -19.99 -12.35
CA ALA A 214 -10.89 -19.56 -13.12
C ALA A 214 -11.15 -18.07 -12.96
N LYS A 215 -11.25 -17.57 -11.72
CA LYS A 215 -11.43 -16.14 -11.43
C LYS A 215 -10.26 -15.29 -11.93
N ALA A 216 -9.03 -15.81 -11.81
CA ALA A 216 -7.85 -15.14 -12.33
C ALA A 216 -7.92 -14.92 -13.85
N ILE A 217 -8.27 -15.97 -14.61
CA ILE A 217 -8.41 -15.88 -16.08
C ILE A 217 -9.51 -14.89 -16.48
N ASP A 218 -10.59 -14.80 -15.69
CA ASP A 218 -11.66 -13.83 -15.96
C ASP A 218 -11.16 -12.40 -15.90
N VAL A 219 -10.34 -12.07 -14.89
CA VAL A 219 -9.94 -10.70 -14.58
C VAL A 219 -8.61 -10.27 -15.20
N VAL A 220 -7.71 -11.21 -15.58
CA VAL A 220 -6.42 -10.85 -16.20
C VAL A 220 -6.62 -10.09 -17.51
N VAL A 221 -5.91 -8.97 -17.63
CA VAL A 221 -5.83 -8.19 -18.88
C VAL A 221 -4.87 -8.87 -19.85
N VAL A 222 -5.37 -9.31 -21.00
CA VAL A 222 -4.62 -10.00 -22.04
C VAL A 222 -4.82 -9.33 -23.40
N PRO A 223 -3.74 -8.99 -24.10
CA PRO A 223 -2.34 -9.03 -23.69
C PRO A 223 -2.05 -8.08 -22.54
N HIS A 224 -0.95 -8.33 -21.82
CA HIS A 224 -0.47 -7.39 -20.79
C HIS A 224 -0.15 -6.03 -21.40
N VAL A 225 -0.53 -4.99 -20.69
CA VAL A 225 -0.27 -3.59 -21.06
C VAL A 225 0.44 -2.89 -19.91
N ASP A 226 1.62 -2.36 -20.18
CA ASP A 226 2.30 -1.49 -19.22
C ASP A 226 1.56 -0.15 -19.08
N VAL A 227 1.25 0.22 -17.85
CA VAL A 227 0.68 1.53 -17.54
C VAL A 227 1.78 2.39 -16.94
N HIS A 228 2.08 3.50 -17.60
CA HIS A 228 3.09 4.45 -17.19
C HIS A 228 2.45 5.76 -16.75
N TYR A 229 2.87 6.26 -15.60
CA TYR A 229 2.62 7.61 -15.17
C TYR A 229 3.95 8.37 -15.21
N GLU A 230 3.94 9.57 -15.78
CA GLU A 230 5.11 10.46 -15.75
C GLU A 230 5.13 11.17 -14.40
N PRO A 231 6.09 10.89 -13.52
CA PRO A 231 6.20 11.58 -12.25
C PRO A 231 6.47 13.07 -12.46
N TYR A 232 5.80 13.91 -11.69
CA TYR A 232 6.13 15.33 -11.67
C TYR A 232 6.66 15.75 -10.30
N VAL A 233 7.49 16.80 -10.29
CA VAL A 233 8.25 17.21 -9.11
C VAL A 233 7.99 18.67 -8.79
N ILE A 234 7.66 18.95 -7.52
CA ILE A 234 7.72 20.29 -6.95
C ILE A 234 9.01 20.36 -6.13
N GLN A 235 9.86 21.34 -6.47
CA GLN A 235 11.14 21.53 -5.80
C GLN A 235 11.16 22.92 -5.13
N THR A 236 11.47 22.94 -3.85
CA THR A 236 11.75 24.17 -3.09
C THR A 236 13.10 24.06 -2.40
N THR A 237 13.54 25.09 -1.67
CA THR A 237 14.78 25.03 -0.89
C THR A 237 14.67 24.05 0.25
N GLY A 238 15.32 22.88 0.10
CA GLY A 238 15.36 21.83 1.14
C GLY A 238 14.11 20.94 1.18
N THR A 239 13.29 20.94 0.10
CA THR A 239 12.16 20.02 0.00
C THR A 239 11.91 19.64 -1.45
N ARG A 240 11.74 18.36 -1.71
CA ARG A 240 11.35 17.80 -2.99
C ARG A 240 10.12 16.91 -2.82
N ILE A 241 9.05 17.26 -3.53
CA ILE A 241 7.82 16.47 -3.57
C ILE A 241 7.73 15.83 -4.96
N THR A 242 7.75 14.51 -5.01
CA THR A 242 7.57 13.73 -6.25
C THR A 242 6.19 13.09 -6.23
N THR A 243 5.32 13.46 -7.15
CA THR A 243 4.04 12.77 -7.37
C THR A 243 4.28 11.66 -8.38
N PHE A 244 4.13 10.41 -7.94
CA PHE A 244 4.34 9.23 -8.79
C PHE A 244 3.11 8.87 -9.62
N VAL A 245 1.94 9.00 -9.01
CA VAL A 245 0.66 8.67 -9.63
C VAL A 245 -0.44 9.57 -9.07
N GLU A 246 -1.34 9.97 -9.95
CA GLU A 246 -2.59 10.64 -9.63
C GLU A 246 -3.65 10.08 -10.58
N ASN A 247 -4.63 9.36 -10.04
CA ASN A 247 -5.66 8.69 -10.83
C ASN A 247 -7.02 8.72 -10.12
N GLU A 248 -7.98 7.94 -10.60
CA GLU A 248 -9.33 7.88 -10.04
C GLU A 248 -9.42 7.22 -8.65
N TYR A 249 -8.40 6.47 -8.21
CA TYR A 249 -8.39 5.78 -6.93
C TYR A 249 -7.62 6.55 -5.86
N PHE A 250 -6.41 7.03 -6.23
CA PHE A 250 -5.52 7.69 -5.28
C PHE A 250 -4.45 8.55 -5.95
N THR A 251 -3.90 9.45 -5.15
CA THR A 251 -2.64 10.15 -5.43
C THR A 251 -1.57 9.61 -4.49
N VAL A 252 -0.36 9.32 -5.01
CA VAL A 252 0.78 8.90 -4.19
C VAL A 252 1.99 9.79 -4.46
N GLN A 253 2.53 10.32 -3.38
CA GLN A 253 3.67 11.23 -3.38
C GLN A 253 4.80 10.71 -2.51
N LYS A 254 6.02 11.03 -2.89
CA LYS A 254 7.18 10.98 -2.00
C LYS A 254 7.55 12.40 -1.57
N TRP A 255 7.67 12.60 -0.26
CA TRP A 255 8.16 13.84 0.33
C TRP A 255 9.58 13.61 0.83
N ASP A 256 10.55 14.24 0.19
CA ASP A 256 11.94 14.34 0.65
C ASP A 256 12.10 15.73 1.29
N ILE A 257 12.16 15.79 2.62
CA ILE A 257 12.23 17.03 3.40
C ILE A 257 13.58 17.08 4.11
N GLU A 258 14.43 18.04 3.74
CA GLU A 258 15.73 18.28 4.37
C GLU A 258 15.72 19.49 5.30
N ARG A 259 14.68 20.34 5.23
CA ARG A 259 14.48 21.50 6.08
C ARG A 259 13.05 21.61 6.55
N GLU A 260 12.17 22.14 5.72
CA GLU A 260 10.76 22.32 6.03
C GLU A 260 9.88 22.27 4.79
N TRP A 261 8.65 21.78 4.97
CA TRP A 261 7.59 21.80 4.00
C TRP A 261 6.33 22.37 4.62
N HIS A 262 5.90 23.52 4.13
CA HIS A 262 4.68 24.21 4.60
C HIS A 262 3.51 23.88 3.67
N VAL A 263 2.46 23.28 4.24
CA VAL A 263 1.22 22.97 3.56
C VAL A 263 0.12 23.91 4.08
N LYS A 264 -0.44 24.71 3.19
CA LYS A 264 -1.43 25.73 3.58
C LYS A 264 -2.80 25.11 3.86
N GLN A 265 -3.21 24.16 3.04
CA GLN A 265 -4.48 23.43 3.14
C GLN A 265 -4.38 22.16 2.31
N VAL A 266 -5.06 21.12 2.74
CA VAL A 266 -5.25 19.89 1.95
C VAL A 266 -6.74 19.75 1.66
N ASP A 267 -7.05 19.48 0.40
CA ASP A 267 -8.45 19.26 -0.04
C ASP A 267 -8.95 17.87 0.37
N HIS A 268 -8.03 17.03 0.86
CA HIS A 268 -8.29 15.64 1.27
C HIS A 268 -7.55 15.34 2.56
N PHE A 269 -7.93 14.26 3.24
CA PHE A 269 -7.08 13.71 4.29
C PHE A 269 -5.88 12.97 3.66
N LEU A 270 -4.74 13.02 4.35
CA LEU A 270 -3.50 12.42 3.89
C LEU A 270 -3.10 11.24 4.78
N LEU A 271 -2.69 10.15 4.17
CA LEU A 271 -2.09 8.99 4.81
C LEU A 271 -0.57 9.14 4.71
N VAL A 272 0.12 9.24 5.83
CA VAL A 272 1.56 9.50 5.88
C VAL A 272 2.29 8.34 6.52
N SER A 273 3.31 7.83 5.83
CA SER A 273 4.23 6.81 6.33
C SER A 273 5.65 7.34 6.27
N VAL A 274 6.31 7.47 7.42
CA VAL A 274 7.70 7.93 7.52
C VAL A 274 8.64 6.74 7.29
N LEU A 275 9.35 6.76 6.16
CA LEU A 275 10.25 5.68 5.76
C LEU A 275 11.69 5.88 6.22
N GLU A 276 12.13 7.13 6.35
CA GLU A 276 13.48 7.47 6.79
C GLU A 276 13.50 8.76 7.59
N GLY A 277 14.47 8.86 8.50
CA GLY A 277 14.78 10.07 9.23
C GLY A 277 13.82 10.39 10.37
N GLU A 278 13.88 11.62 10.83
CA GLU A 278 13.07 12.17 11.92
C GLU A 278 12.89 13.68 11.79
N GLY A 279 11.83 14.19 12.40
CA GLY A 279 11.51 15.61 12.34
C GLY A 279 10.32 15.98 13.21
N ASP A 280 9.74 17.13 12.94
CA ASP A 280 8.63 17.69 13.69
C ASP A 280 7.47 18.06 12.75
N LEU A 281 6.27 17.66 13.12
CA LEU A 281 5.02 18.08 12.50
C LEU A 281 4.41 19.19 13.36
N HIS A 282 4.43 20.41 12.85
CA HIS A 282 3.89 21.60 13.50
C HIS A 282 2.47 21.85 13.02
N THR A 283 1.53 21.85 13.91
CA THR A 283 0.14 22.29 13.67
C THR A 283 -0.13 23.61 14.39
N SER A 284 -1.27 24.24 14.15
CA SER A 284 -1.69 25.44 14.88
C SER A 284 -1.85 25.22 16.39
N GLN A 285 -1.98 23.97 16.84
CA GLN A 285 -2.20 23.63 18.25
C GLN A 285 -0.94 23.21 18.97
N ARG A 286 -0.11 22.37 18.34
CA ARG A 286 1.13 21.87 18.95
C ARG A 286 2.06 21.21 17.90
N THR A 287 3.27 20.89 18.36
CA THR A 287 4.27 20.15 17.62
C THR A 287 4.27 18.68 18.04
N TYR A 288 4.39 17.81 17.06
CA TYR A 288 4.50 16.36 17.22
C TYR A 288 5.83 15.89 16.66
N ARG A 289 6.62 15.16 17.45
CA ARG A 289 7.82 14.49 16.95
C ARG A 289 7.39 13.33 16.06
N VAL A 290 8.00 13.21 14.88
CA VAL A 290 7.80 12.11 13.93
C VAL A 290 9.13 11.50 13.54
N ARG A 291 9.14 10.17 13.33
CA ARG A 291 10.36 9.43 13.02
C ARG A 291 10.06 8.23 12.13
N LYS A 292 11.11 7.64 11.57
CA LYS A 292 11.02 6.40 10.80
C LYS A 292 10.15 5.36 11.51
N GLY A 293 9.19 4.82 10.79
CA GLY A 293 8.23 3.83 11.28
C GLY A 293 6.93 4.42 11.84
N ASP A 294 6.80 5.74 11.91
CA ASP A 294 5.53 6.36 12.28
C ASP A 294 4.57 6.39 11.09
N HIS A 295 3.30 6.07 11.38
CA HIS A 295 2.20 6.15 10.44
C HIS A 295 1.09 7.00 11.05
N PHE A 296 0.58 7.93 10.27
CA PHE A 296 -0.48 8.82 10.76
C PHE A 296 -1.35 9.34 9.62
N ILE A 297 -2.54 9.80 9.98
CA ILE A 297 -3.44 10.51 9.08
C ILE A 297 -3.41 11.99 9.45
N LEU A 298 -3.26 12.85 8.43
CA LEU A 298 -3.53 14.27 8.53
C LEU A 298 -4.97 14.50 8.09
N PRO A 299 -5.89 14.84 9.01
CA PRO A 299 -7.30 14.99 8.70
C PRO A 299 -7.57 16.12 7.70
N HIS A 300 -8.67 15.98 6.95
CA HIS A 300 -9.16 17.05 6.07
C HIS A 300 -9.38 18.39 6.82
N SER A 301 -9.75 18.31 8.09
CA SER A 301 -9.98 19.48 8.95
C SER A 301 -8.71 20.22 9.39
N LEU A 302 -7.53 19.70 9.06
CA LEU A 302 -6.27 20.33 9.41
C LEU A 302 -5.99 21.51 8.46
N ASP A 303 -6.13 22.75 8.96
CA ASP A 303 -6.06 23.98 8.16
C ASP A 303 -4.70 24.14 7.45
N SER A 304 -3.63 24.19 8.25
CA SER A 304 -2.26 24.27 7.75
C SER A 304 -1.31 23.57 8.70
N PHE A 305 -0.22 23.07 8.17
CA PHE A 305 0.83 22.46 8.97
C PHE A 305 2.20 22.64 8.31
N THR A 306 3.24 22.47 9.09
CA THR A 306 4.62 22.45 8.60
C THR A 306 5.27 21.16 9.06
N VAL A 307 5.92 20.46 8.15
CA VAL A 307 6.81 19.35 8.47
C VAL A 307 8.24 19.83 8.35
N SER A 308 9.03 19.65 9.39
CA SER A 308 10.44 20.09 9.40
C SER A 308 11.35 18.95 9.86
N GLY A 309 12.62 19.00 9.44
CA GLY A 309 13.62 18.01 9.79
C GLY A 309 14.28 17.38 8.58
N ASN A 310 14.76 16.15 8.74
CA ASN A 310 15.31 15.33 7.65
C ASN A 310 14.47 14.05 7.54
N LEU A 311 13.51 14.06 6.63
CA LEU A 311 12.46 13.03 6.52
C LEU A 311 12.27 12.60 5.09
N ARG A 312 12.05 11.30 4.90
CA ARG A 312 11.48 10.73 3.68
C ARG A 312 10.16 10.06 4.01
N CYS A 313 9.08 10.52 3.41
CA CYS A 313 7.74 9.98 3.62
C CYS A 313 7.13 9.54 2.30
N ILE A 314 6.30 8.48 2.34
CA ILE A 314 5.30 8.25 1.32
C ILE A 314 3.97 8.77 1.85
N VAL A 315 3.34 9.59 1.03
CA VAL A 315 2.08 10.26 1.34
C VAL A 315 1.06 9.91 0.28
N SER A 316 -0.08 9.41 0.70
CA SER A 316 -1.17 9.08 -0.20
C SER A 316 -2.48 9.74 0.23
N SER A 317 -3.35 10.00 -0.74
CA SER A 317 -4.71 10.48 -0.52
C SER A 317 -5.66 9.75 -1.46
N PRO A 318 -6.91 9.49 -1.04
CA PRO A 318 -7.90 8.99 -1.97
C PRO A 318 -8.30 10.10 -2.95
N SER A 319 -8.68 9.71 -4.16
CA SER A 319 -9.26 10.62 -5.13
C SER A 319 -10.76 10.74 -4.90
N TRP A 320 -11.29 11.97 -4.95
CA TRP A 320 -12.73 12.18 -4.84
C TRP A 320 -13.44 11.62 -6.08
N PRO A 321 -14.53 10.87 -5.92
CA PRO A 321 -15.36 10.46 -7.06
C PRO A 321 -15.83 11.69 -7.85
N LYS A 322 -15.67 11.63 -9.17
CA LYS A 322 -16.10 12.70 -10.08
C LYS A 322 -17.59 12.66 -10.30
#